data_c29448baa50a258f9b7591733a9c47d2
#
_entry.id   c29448baa50a258f9b7591733a9c47d2
#
_cell.length_a   1.000
_cell.length_b   1.000
_cell.length_c   1.000
_cell.angle_alpha   90.00
_cell.angle_beta   90.00
_cell.angle_gamma   90.00
#
_symmetry.space_group_name_H-M   'P 1'
#
loop_
_entity.id
_entity.type
_entity.pdbx_description
1 polymer ?
#
loop_
_entity_poly.entity_id
_entity_poly.type
_entity_poly.pdbx_seq_one_letter_code
_entity_poly.pdbx_strand_id
1 'polypeptide(L)'
;MKSVFNIVVLGIVSFLTDISSEMVYPLLPIFLTVTLGASPAIVGIIEGIAESLASLLKVFSGYWGDKTKKKKELAIVGYGSSFFGKVILILAGSWSGVLLSRIVDRLGKGIRTAPRDAMIADSAAEKSYGQAFGLHRAMDTFGAVIGVAIAYVLLMGNASNFKRIFLFSMIPAFLGVVALFFIRQPPKVKESGKLS
;
A
#
# COMPACT_ATOMS: atom_id res chain seq x y z
N MET A 1 25.49 5.75 11.90
CA MET A 1 24.28 5.26 12.62
C MET A 1 23.17 5.17 11.59
N LYS A 2 22.77 3.94 11.21
CA LYS A 2 21.63 3.73 10.33
C LYS A 2 20.36 4.13 11.11
N SER A 3 19.35 4.61 10.42
CA SER A 3 18.27 5.40 11.05
C SER A 3 17.10 4.51 11.49
N VAL A 4 17.06 4.09 12.74
CA VAL A 4 15.88 3.44 13.34
C VAL A 4 14.62 4.27 13.12
N PHE A 5 14.73 5.59 13.08
CA PHE A 5 13.63 6.50 12.78
C PHE A 5 12.95 6.18 11.43
N ASN A 6 13.73 5.97 10.37
CA ASN A 6 13.17 5.64 9.06
C ASN A 6 12.44 4.29 9.07
N ILE A 7 12.95 3.29 9.80
CA ILE A 7 12.30 1.97 9.93
C ILE A 7 10.93 2.12 10.60
N VAL A 8 10.87 2.90 11.69
CA VAL A 8 9.62 3.17 12.41
C VAL A 8 8.64 3.94 11.53
N VAL A 9 9.09 4.99 10.82
CA VAL A 9 8.23 5.76 9.92
C VAL A 9 7.69 4.89 8.79
N LEU A 10 8.52 4.05 8.16
CA LEU A 10 8.09 3.10 7.13
C LEU A 10 7.08 2.07 7.69
N GLY A 11 7.29 1.64 8.92
CA GLY A 11 6.33 0.79 9.63
C GLY A 11 4.99 1.48 9.85
N ILE A 12 4.98 2.75 10.29
CA ILE A 12 3.76 3.55 10.45
C ILE A 12 3.03 3.75 9.12
N VAL A 13 3.78 4.03 8.05
CA VAL A 13 3.21 4.15 6.69
C VAL A 13 2.51 2.87 6.29
N SER A 14 3.16 1.73 6.49
CA SER A 14 2.59 0.42 6.15
C SER A 14 1.38 0.10 7.02
N PHE A 15 1.48 0.30 8.33
CA PHE A 15 0.40 0.14 9.30
C PHE A 15 -0.86 0.93 8.89
N LEU A 16 -0.72 2.22 8.62
CA LEU A 16 -1.85 3.08 8.20
C LEU A 16 -2.42 2.65 6.86
N THR A 17 -1.56 2.27 5.92
CA THR A 17 -1.99 1.81 4.60
C THR A 17 -2.74 0.48 4.69
N ASP A 18 -2.31 -0.41 5.57
CA ASP A 18 -2.97 -1.71 5.74
C ASP A 18 -4.28 -1.57 6.51
N ILE A 19 -4.38 -0.69 7.53
CA ILE A 19 -5.69 -0.30 8.07
C ILE A 19 -6.64 0.10 6.94
N SER A 20 -6.20 1.02 6.09
CA SER A 20 -7.01 1.53 4.99
C SER A 20 -7.41 0.45 4.00
N SER A 21 -6.50 -0.44 3.64
CA SER A 21 -6.72 -1.46 2.64
C SER A 21 -7.63 -2.58 3.15
N GLU A 22 -7.40 -3.02 4.39
CA GLU A 22 -8.17 -4.10 5.01
C GLU A 22 -9.56 -3.65 5.49
N MET A 23 -9.81 -2.34 5.58
CA MET A 23 -11.18 -1.82 5.67
C MET A 23 -11.99 -2.04 4.39
N VAL A 24 -11.34 -2.18 3.25
CA VAL A 24 -11.97 -2.20 1.91
C VAL A 24 -11.99 -3.61 1.32
N TYR A 25 -10.85 -4.29 1.28
CA TYR A 25 -10.69 -5.52 0.48
C TYR A 25 -11.64 -6.66 0.86
N PRO A 26 -11.89 -6.96 2.13
CA PRO A 26 -12.84 -8.03 2.47
C PRO A 26 -14.28 -7.72 2.03
N LEU A 27 -14.61 -6.44 1.86
CA LEU A 27 -15.96 -5.99 1.49
C LEU A 27 -16.17 -5.87 -0.03
N LEU A 28 -15.09 -5.81 -0.83
CA LEU A 28 -15.19 -5.64 -2.28
C LEU A 28 -15.99 -6.75 -2.98
N PRO A 29 -15.79 -8.03 -2.70
CA PRO A 29 -16.57 -9.10 -3.30
C PRO A 29 -18.08 -8.94 -3.01
N ILE A 30 -18.41 -8.58 -1.76
CA ILE A 30 -19.81 -8.38 -1.34
C ILE A 30 -20.39 -7.14 -2.01
N PHE A 31 -19.64 -6.03 -2.05
CA PHE A 31 -20.07 -4.81 -2.74
C PHE A 31 -20.30 -5.05 -4.23
N LEU A 32 -19.40 -5.78 -4.90
CA LEU A 32 -19.52 -6.12 -6.32
C LEU A 32 -20.76 -6.97 -6.60
N THR A 33 -20.99 -8.01 -5.78
CA THR A 33 -22.10 -8.94 -6.03
C THR A 33 -23.44 -8.39 -5.56
N VAL A 34 -23.52 -7.88 -4.34
CA VAL A 34 -24.79 -7.45 -3.71
C VAL A 34 -25.22 -6.06 -4.19
N THR A 35 -24.28 -5.12 -4.35
CA THR A 35 -24.63 -3.74 -4.70
C THR A 35 -24.59 -3.48 -6.20
N LEU A 36 -23.61 -4.05 -6.90
CA LEU A 36 -23.42 -3.80 -8.34
C LEU A 36 -23.90 -4.94 -9.22
N GLY A 37 -24.42 -6.05 -8.65
CA GLY A 37 -24.96 -7.17 -9.40
C GLY A 37 -23.92 -7.95 -10.23
N ALA A 38 -22.63 -7.82 -9.91
CA ALA A 38 -21.57 -8.51 -10.62
C ALA A 38 -21.59 -10.02 -10.32
N SER A 39 -21.35 -10.86 -11.32
CA SER A 39 -21.20 -12.29 -11.09
C SER A 39 -19.90 -12.62 -10.36
N PRO A 40 -19.82 -13.76 -9.65
CA PRO A 40 -18.56 -14.22 -9.02
C PRO A 40 -17.40 -14.33 -10.00
N ALA A 41 -17.66 -14.65 -11.26
CA ALA A 41 -16.66 -14.70 -12.32
C ALA A 41 -16.04 -13.32 -12.58
N ILE A 42 -16.85 -12.25 -12.58
CA ILE A 42 -16.37 -10.87 -12.73
C ILE A 42 -15.47 -10.49 -11.53
N VAL A 43 -15.85 -10.88 -10.30
CA VAL A 43 -15.02 -10.66 -9.11
C VAL A 43 -13.65 -11.32 -9.28
N GLY A 44 -13.62 -12.59 -9.71
CA GLY A 44 -12.36 -13.30 -9.96
C GLY A 44 -11.49 -12.65 -11.04
N ILE A 45 -12.10 -12.16 -12.12
CA ILE A 45 -11.40 -11.44 -13.19
C ILE A 45 -10.79 -10.13 -12.66
N ILE A 46 -11.54 -9.35 -11.88
CA ILE A 46 -11.07 -8.09 -11.29
C ILE A 46 -9.86 -8.34 -10.40
N GLU A 47 -9.94 -9.30 -9.48
CA GLU A 47 -8.84 -9.60 -8.56
C GLU A 47 -7.65 -10.22 -9.29
N GLY A 48 -7.88 -11.11 -10.25
CA GLY A 48 -6.82 -11.74 -11.04
C GLY A 48 -6.01 -10.73 -11.86
N ILE A 49 -6.67 -9.82 -12.57
CA ILE A 49 -6.00 -8.75 -13.32
C ILE A 49 -5.21 -7.85 -12.37
N ALA A 50 -5.84 -7.40 -11.30
CA ALA A 50 -5.24 -6.47 -10.37
C ALA A 50 -3.99 -7.06 -9.70
N GLU A 51 -4.03 -8.30 -9.23
CA GLU A 51 -2.89 -8.94 -8.55
C GLU A 51 -1.76 -9.30 -9.52
N SER A 52 -2.08 -9.71 -10.75
CA SER A 52 -1.09 -9.95 -11.80
C SER A 52 -0.30 -8.67 -12.12
N LEU A 53 -0.98 -7.54 -12.25
CA LEU A 53 -0.33 -6.24 -12.50
C LEU A 53 0.59 -5.83 -11.34
N ALA A 54 0.14 -6.00 -10.09
CA ALA A 54 0.97 -5.70 -8.92
C ALA A 54 2.26 -6.54 -8.89
N SER A 55 2.14 -7.83 -9.20
CA SER A 55 3.26 -8.77 -9.20
C SER A 55 4.29 -8.42 -10.28
N LEU A 56 3.84 -8.13 -11.49
CA LEU A 56 4.70 -7.72 -12.59
C LEU A 56 5.42 -6.40 -12.25
N LEU A 57 4.69 -5.40 -11.80
CA LEU A 57 5.28 -4.09 -11.49
C LEU A 57 6.25 -4.11 -10.32
N LYS A 58 6.10 -5.02 -9.38
CA LYS A 58 7.05 -5.18 -8.27
C LYS A 58 8.46 -5.49 -8.78
N VAL A 59 8.58 -6.31 -9.81
CA VAL A 59 9.89 -6.64 -10.44
C VAL A 59 10.48 -5.39 -11.11
N PHE A 60 9.69 -4.70 -11.92
CA PHE A 60 10.16 -3.49 -12.62
C PHE A 60 10.49 -2.34 -11.66
N SER A 61 9.71 -2.15 -10.62
CA SER A 61 9.94 -1.06 -9.65
C SER A 61 11.20 -1.28 -8.82
N GLY A 62 11.56 -2.53 -8.54
CA GLY A 62 12.83 -2.89 -7.91
C GLY A 62 14.01 -2.46 -8.77
N TYR A 63 14.04 -2.89 -10.02
CA TYR A 63 15.08 -2.53 -10.97
C TYR A 63 15.22 -1.00 -11.16
N TRP A 64 14.08 -0.29 -11.31
CA TRP A 64 14.10 1.16 -11.47
C TRP A 64 14.51 1.90 -10.20
N GLY A 65 14.08 1.42 -9.04
CA GLY A 65 14.47 1.98 -7.74
C GLY A 65 15.97 1.96 -7.51
N ASP A 66 16.61 0.85 -7.88
CA ASP A 66 18.06 0.69 -7.76
C ASP A 66 18.82 1.57 -8.76
N LYS A 67 18.37 1.59 -10.03
CA LYS A 67 19.01 2.36 -11.11
C LYS A 67 18.90 3.88 -10.89
N THR A 68 17.75 4.39 -10.46
CA THR A 68 17.50 5.83 -10.34
C THR A 68 17.85 6.42 -8.98
N LYS A 69 18.10 5.59 -7.96
CA LYS A 69 18.30 6.01 -6.55
C LYS A 69 17.14 6.86 -6.00
N LYS A 70 15.95 6.82 -6.63
CA LYS A 70 14.75 7.61 -6.28
C LYS A 70 13.72 6.78 -5.49
N LYS A 71 14.19 6.00 -4.50
CA LYS A 71 13.34 5.07 -3.74
C LYS A 71 12.18 5.78 -3.03
N LYS A 72 12.43 6.95 -2.43
CA LYS A 72 11.42 7.74 -1.71
C LYS A 72 10.33 8.25 -2.66
N GLU A 73 10.71 8.80 -3.80
CA GLU A 73 9.79 9.31 -4.80
C GLU A 73 8.89 8.20 -5.36
N LEU A 74 9.47 7.03 -5.67
CA LEU A 74 8.71 5.86 -6.12
C LEU A 74 7.74 5.38 -5.03
N ALA A 75 8.15 5.38 -3.78
CA ALA A 75 7.25 5.07 -2.67
C ALA A 75 6.09 6.08 -2.59
N ILE A 76 6.36 7.39 -2.66
CA ILE A 76 5.32 8.43 -2.63
C ILE A 76 4.33 8.24 -3.79
N VAL A 77 4.81 8.01 -5.00
CA VAL A 77 3.95 7.75 -6.18
C VAL A 77 3.11 6.49 -5.93
N GLY A 78 3.71 5.40 -5.44
CA GLY A 78 2.99 4.16 -5.21
C GLY A 78 1.91 4.26 -4.13
N TYR A 79 2.20 4.89 -2.99
CA TYR A 79 1.22 5.10 -1.93
C TYR A 79 0.15 6.12 -2.34
N GLY A 80 0.54 7.18 -3.07
CA GLY A 80 -0.38 8.15 -3.67
C GLY A 80 -1.33 7.50 -4.66
N SER A 81 -0.85 6.63 -5.54
CA SER A 81 -1.69 5.87 -6.47
C SER A 81 -2.72 5.02 -5.74
N SER A 82 -2.34 4.34 -4.64
CA SER A 82 -3.29 3.58 -3.82
C SER A 82 -4.36 4.47 -3.18
N PHE A 83 -4.00 5.68 -2.75
CA PHE A 83 -4.97 6.66 -2.27
C PHE A 83 -5.95 7.08 -3.39
N PHE A 84 -5.45 7.41 -4.58
CA PHE A 84 -6.29 7.74 -5.73
C PHE A 84 -7.17 6.58 -6.18
N GLY A 85 -6.69 5.34 -6.10
CA GLY A 85 -7.49 4.15 -6.33
C GLY A 85 -8.75 4.14 -5.44
N LYS A 86 -8.63 4.52 -4.16
CA LYS A 86 -9.78 4.61 -3.24
C LYS A 86 -10.75 5.74 -3.61
N VAL A 87 -10.23 6.88 -4.09
CA VAL A 87 -11.10 7.96 -4.61
C VAL A 87 -11.96 7.43 -5.77
N ILE A 88 -11.34 6.71 -6.71
CA ILE A 88 -12.06 6.10 -7.84
C ILE A 88 -13.11 5.09 -7.33
N LEU A 89 -12.78 4.29 -6.30
CA LEU A 89 -13.69 3.31 -5.72
C LEU A 89 -14.96 3.96 -5.14
N ILE A 90 -14.81 5.07 -4.43
CA ILE A 90 -15.97 5.79 -3.85
C ILE A 90 -16.91 6.29 -4.94
N LEU A 91 -16.35 6.73 -6.06
CA LEU A 91 -17.10 7.21 -7.22
C LEU A 91 -17.64 6.10 -8.11
N ALA A 92 -17.18 4.86 -7.90
CA ALA A 92 -17.59 3.72 -8.74
C ALA A 92 -19.08 3.42 -8.58
N GLY A 93 -19.80 3.46 -9.70
CA GLY A 93 -21.20 3.06 -9.83
C GLY A 93 -21.39 1.77 -10.64
N SER A 94 -20.30 1.14 -11.07
CA SER A 94 -20.31 -0.09 -11.89
C SER A 94 -19.09 -0.95 -11.56
N TRP A 95 -19.14 -2.24 -11.92
CA TRP A 95 -18.01 -3.15 -11.74
C TRP A 95 -16.76 -2.72 -12.51
N SER A 96 -16.91 -2.05 -13.66
CA SER A 96 -15.78 -1.51 -14.44
C SER A 96 -15.09 -0.36 -13.71
N GLY A 97 -15.84 0.49 -12.99
CA GLY A 97 -15.27 1.51 -12.11
C GLY A 97 -14.48 0.89 -10.95
N VAL A 98 -14.98 -0.21 -10.39
CA VAL A 98 -14.25 -0.96 -9.34
C VAL A 98 -12.99 -1.59 -9.94
N LEU A 99 -13.04 -2.16 -11.13
CA LEU A 99 -11.87 -2.69 -11.83
C LEU A 99 -10.79 -1.61 -12.00
N LEU A 100 -11.17 -0.42 -12.48
CA LEU A 100 -10.25 0.70 -12.63
C LEU A 100 -9.61 1.09 -11.29
N SER A 101 -10.42 1.20 -10.24
CA SER A 101 -9.94 1.45 -8.88
C SER A 101 -8.89 0.42 -8.44
N ARG A 102 -9.19 -0.87 -8.65
CA ARG A 102 -8.29 -1.97 -8.28
C ARG A 102 -6.99 -1.96 -9.07
N ILE A 103 -7.07 -1.68 -10.38
CA ILE A 103 -5.88 -1.53 -11.23
C ILE A 103 -4.99 -0.41 -10.65
N VAL A 104 -5.52 0.78 -10.43
CA VAL A 104 -4.75 1.94 -9.93
C VAL A 104 -4.13 1.65 -8.55
N ASP A 105 -4.89 1.03 -7.64
CA ASP A 105 -4.39 0.66 -6.32
C ASP A 105 -3.27 -0.38 -6.40
N ARG A 106 -3.44 -1.42 -7.22
CA ARG A 106 -2.46 -2.50 -7.38
C ARG A 106 -1.21 -2.06 -8.14
N LEU A 107 -1.33 -1.16 -9.11
CA LEU A 107 -0.18 -0.48 -9.71
C LEU A 107 0.62 0.27 -8.62
N GLY A 108 -0.06 1.00 -7.75
CA GLY A 108 0.56 1.67 -6.61
C GLY A 108 1.29 0.70 -5.68
N LYS A 109 0.66 -0.43 -5.35
CA LYS A 109 1.28 -1.49 -4.53
C LYS A 109 2.54 -2.08 -5.20
N GLY A 110 2.46 -2.36 -6.50
CA GLY A 110 3.60 -2.88 -7.26
C GLY A 110 4.77 -1.89 -7.28
N ILE A 111 4.51 -0.60 -7.51
CA ILE A 111 5.53 0.44 -7.58
C ILE A 111 6.22 0.65 -6.21
N ARG A 112 5.47 0.65 -5.10
CA ARG A 112 6.02 1.02 -3.79
C ARG A 112 6.75 -0.10 -3.05
N THR A 113 6.40 -1.37 -3.31
CA THR A 113 6.85 -2.49 -2.47
C THR A 113 8.36 -2.64 -2.46
N ALA A 114 9.00 -2.77 -3.63
CA ALA A 114 10.45 -2.95 -3.69
C ALA A 114 11.24 -1.71 -3.23
N PRO A 115 10.91 -0.46 -3.62
CA PRO A 115 11.57 0.73 -3.07
C PRO A 115 11.42 0.87 -1.55
N ARG A 116 10.26 0.53 -0.97
CA ARG A 116 10.04 0.52 0.47
C ARG A 116 10.98 -0.47 1.17
N ASP A 117 11.02 -1.71 0.68
CA ASP A 117 11.85 -2.76 1.26
C ASP A 117 13.34 -2.39 1.18
N ALA A 118 13.76 -1.79 0.07
CA ALA A 118 15.11 -1.27 -0.09
C ALA A 118 15.42 -0.14 0.91
N MET A 119 14.48 0.78 1.18
CA MET A 119 14.68 1.83 2.19
C MET A 119 14.78 1.26 3.61
N ILE A 120 14.05 0.19 3.95
CA ILE A 120 14.19 -0.52 5.23
C ILE A 120 15.60 -1.11 5.34
N ALA A 121 16.07 -1.83 4.30
CA ALA A 121 17.40 -2.40 4.27
C ALA A 121 18.50 -1.34 4.37
N ASP A 122 18.39 -0.23 3.65
CA ASP A 122 19.34 0.89 3.71
C ASP A 122 19.42 1.52 5.13
N SER A 123 18.30 1.48 5.87
CA SER A 123 18.18 2.07 7.21
C SER A 123 18.62 1.13 8.33
N ALA A 124 18.68 -0.18 8.10
CA ALA A 124 19.07 -1.20 9.06
C ALA A 124 20.57 -1.54 8.96
N ALA A 125 21.21 -1.95 10.05
CA ALA A 125 22.51 -2.61 10.01
C ALA A 125 22.33 -4.06 9.55
N GLU A 126 23.33 -4.64 8.87
CA GLU A 126 23.24 -6.02 8.36
C GLU A 126 22.84 -7.04 9.45
N LYS A 127 23.41 -6.91 10.64
CA LYS A 127 23.11 -7.76 11.80
C LYS A 127 21.68 -7.60 12.33
N SER A 128 20.94 -6.56 11.93
CA SER A 128 19.59 -6.23 12.40
C SER A 128 18.53 -6.25 11.31
N TYR A 129 18.81 -6.80 10.11
CA TYR A 129 17.81 -6.92 9.05
C TYR A 129 16.56 -7.68 9.49
N GLY A 130 16.73 -8.82 10.16
CA GLY A 130 15.60 -9.60 10.67
C GLY A 130 14.71 -8.80 11.63
N GLN A 131 15.30 -7.99 12.52
CA GLN A 131 14.55 -7.15 13.44
C GLN A 131 13.81 -6.00 12.70
N ALA A 132 14.47 -5.36 11.73
CA ALA A 132 13.88 -4.25 10.97
C ALA A 132 12.69 -4.72 10.13
N PHE A 133 12.85 -5.82 9.39
CA PHE A 133 11.77 -6.40 8.60
C PHE A 133 10.69 -7.04 9.48
N GLY A 134 11.07 -7.68 10.59
CA GLY A 134 10.15 -8.24 11.58
C GLY A 134 9.26 -7.17 12.20
N LEU A 135 9.82 -6.04 12.63
CA LEU A 135 9.06 -4.89 13.15
C LEU A 135 8.10 -4.34 12.09
N HIS A 136 8.62 -4.11 10.87
CA HIS A 136 7.79 -3.63 9.77
C HIS A 136 6.62 -4.59 9.49
N ARG A 137 6.87 -5.90 9.43
CA ARG A 137 5.84 -6.90 9.17
C ARG A 137 4.83 -7.02 10.31
N ALA A 138 5.27 -6.88 11.55
CA ALA A 138 4.39 -6.84 12.71
C ALA A 138 3.43 -5.65 12.63
N MET A 139 3.93 -4.45 12.28
CA MET A 139 3.10 -3.26 12.12
C MET A 139 2.12 -3.41 10.95
N ASP A 140 2.55 -3.96 9.83
CA ASP A 140 1.75 -4.31 8.65
C ASP A 140 0.55 -5.18 9.06
N THR A 141 0.84 -6.34 9.68
CA THR A 141 -0.19 -7.29 10.13
C THR A 141 -1.11 -6.69 11.20
N PHE A 142 -0.57 -5.92 12.13
CA PHE A 142 -1.37 -5.27 13.16
C PHE A 142 -2.32 -4.23 12.56
N GLY A 143 -1.87 -3.48 11.54
CA GLY A 143 -2.71 -2.60 10.75
C GLY A 143 -3.85 -3.34 10.05
N ALA A 144 -3.56 -4.50 9.47
CA ALA A 144 -4.56 -5.33 8.81
C ALA A 144 -5.66 -5.79 9.80
N VAL A 145 -5.29 -6.26 10.99
CA VAL A 145 -6.25 -6.67 12.02
C VAL A 145 -7.15 -5.49 12.44
N ILE A 146 -6.56 -4.32 12.68
CA ILE A 146 -7.32 -3.12 13.04
C ILE A 146 -8.24 -2.69 11.90
N GLY A 147 -7.78 -2.73 10.64
CA GLY A 147 -8.57 -2.37 9.48
C GLY A 147 -9.83 -3.23 9.34
N VAL A 148 -9.69 -4.55 9.45
CA VAL A 148 -10.83 -5.48 9.43
C VAL A 148 -11.76 -5.23 10.61
N ALA A 149 -11.25 -5.00 11.83
CA ALA A 149 -12.07 -4.72 13.01
C ALA A 149 -12.88 -3.43 12.84
N ILE A 150 -12.28 -2.36 12.33
CA ILE A 150 -12.99 -1.10 12.05
C ILE A 150 -14.08 -1.33 10.99
N ALA A 151 -13.76 -2.02 9.90
CA ALA A 151 -14.72 -2.34 8.85
C ALA A 151 -15.93 -3.11 9.41
N TYR A 152 -15.68 -4.10 10.25
CA TYR A 152 -16.71 -4.91 10.91
C TYR A 152 -17.62 -4.04 11.79
N VAL A 153 -17.07 -3.21 12.66
CA VAL A 153 -17.84 -2.32 13.54
C VAL A 153 -18.69 -1.33 12.72
N LEU A 154 -18.14 -0.76 11.67
CA LEU A 154 -18.88 0.16 10.80
C LEU A 154 -20.01 -0.54 10.03
N LEU A 155 -19.80 -1.81 9.66
CA LEU A 155 -20.80 -2.62 8.96
C LEU A 155 -21.96 -3.00 9.89
N MET A 156 -21.69 -3.29 11.17
CA MET A 156 -22.72 -3.57 12.16
C MET A 156 -23.71 -2.40 12.32
N GLY A 157 -23.23 -1.17 12.19
CA GLY A 157 -24.08 0.03 12.30
C GLY A 157 -24.98 0.26 11.08
N ASN A 158 -24.60 -0.19 9.90
CA ASN A 158 -25.39 -0.11 8.67
C ASN A 158 -24.80 -1.03 7.59
N ALA A 159 -25.35 -2.23 7.47
CA ALA A 159 -24.85 -3.32 6.64
C ALA A 159 -24.83 -3.05 5.12
N SER A 160 -25.53 -2.02 4.64
CA SER A 160 -25.60 -1.68 3.20
C SER A 160 -24.75 -0.49 2.79
N ASN A 161 -24.12 0.23 3.74
CA ASN A 161 -23.40 1.46 3.43
C ASN A 161 -21.91 1.27 3.22
N PHE A 162 -21.54 0.46 2.22
CA PHE A 162 -20.14 0.20 1.85
C PHE A 162 -19.37 1.49 1.52
N LYS A 163 -20.00 2.43 0.82
CA LYS A 163 -19.33 3.70 0.43
C LYS A 163 -18.88 4.51 1.65
N ARG A 164 -19.62 4.45 2.76
CA ARG A 164 -19.20 5.09 4.02
C ARG A 164 -17.90 4.49 4.55
N ILE A 165 -17.77 3.16 4.50
CA ILE A 165 -16.56 2.47 4.96
C ILE A 165 -15.37 2.83 4.03
N PHE A 166 -15.60 2.87 2.72
CA PHE A 166 -14.60 3.28 1.74
C PHE A 166 -14.15 4.73 1.97
N LEU A 167 -15.07 5.64 2.33
CA LEU A 167 -14.74 7.02 2.66
C LEU A 167 -13.86 7.09 3.93
N PHE A 168 -14.22 6.38 5.00
CA PHE A 168 -13.41 6.35 6.21
C PHE A 168 -12.03 5.75 5.98
N SER A 169 -11.89 4.78 5.09
CA SER A 169 -10.59 4.19 4.74
C SER A 169 -9.61 5.18 4.10
N MET A 170 -10.10 6.30 3.55
CA MET A 170 -9.23 7.34 3.00
C MET A 170 -8.43 8.07 4.07
N ILE A 171 -8.94 8.16 5.30
CA ILE A 171 -8.25 8.85 6.40
C ILE A 171 -6.88 8.20 6.68
N PRO A 172 -6.80 6.91 7.04
CA PRO A 172 -5.50 6.27 7.24
C PRO A 172 -4.66 6.21 5.97
N ALA A 173 -5.25 6.07 4.77
CA ALA A 173 -4.49 6.13 3.53
C ALA A 173 -3.80 7.49 3.35
N PHE A 174 -4.51 8.59 3.56
CA PHE A 174 -3.95 9.94 3.47
C PHE A 174 -2.85 10.17 4.50
N LEU A 175 -3.09 9.79 5.76
CA LEU A 175 -2.08 9.89 6.82
C LEU A 175 -0.83 9.07 6.51
N GLY A 176 -0.98 7.90 5.90
CA GLY A 176 0.14 7.08 5.43
C GLY A 176 0.99 7.80 4.37
N VAL A 177 0.34 8.45 3.39
CA VAL A 177 1.06 9.26 2.39
C VAL A 177 1.78 10.44 3.05
N VAL A 178 1.14 11.14 3.97
CA VAL A 178 1.75 12.27 4.70
C VAL A 178 2.95 11.80 5.51
N ALA A 179 2.87 10.65 6.17
CA ALA A 179 3.97 10.10 6.96
C ALA A 179 5.23 9.84 6.12
N LEU A 180 5.12 9.55 4.81
CA LEU A 180 6.27 9.35 3.93
C LEU A 180 7.16 10.60 3.81
N PHE A 181 6.60 11.78 3.93
CA PHE A 181 7.40 13.01 3.82
C PHE A 181 8.40 13.15 4.97
N PHE A 182 8.14 12.52 6.12
CA PHE A 182 9.05 12.54 7.28
C PHE A 182 10.26 11.59 7.13
N ILE A 183 10.29 10.73 6.11
CA ILE A 183 11.43 9.85 5.84
C ILE A 183 12.65 10.70 5.50
N ARG A 184 13.72 10.54 6.26
CA ARG A 184 15.00 11.18 6.02
C ARG A 184 15.76 10.40 4.95
N GLN A 185 16.14 11.07 3.86
CA GLN A 185 17.02 10.44 2.87
C GLN A 185 18.40 10.24 3.52
N PRO A 186 18.99 9.03 3.43
CA PRO A 186 20.38 8.86 3.86
C PRO A 186 21.28 9.81 3.04
N PRO A 187 22.33 10.39 3.64
CA PRO A 187 23.28 11.22 2.90
C PRO A 187 23.79 10.40 1.70
N LYS A 188 23.82 11.03 0.52
CA LYS A 188 24.39 10.42 -0.69
C LYS A 188 25.81 9.99 -0.35
N VAL A 189 26.05 8.69 -0.26
CA VAL A 189 27.42 8.17 -0.19
C VAL A 189 28.08 8.60 -1.48
N LYS A 190 29.02 9.55 -1.42
CA LYS A 190 29.91 9.85 -2.53
C LYS A 190 30.62 8.52 -2.83
N GLU A 191 30.43 7.99 -4.01
CA GLU A 191 31.27 6.91 -4.52
C GLU A 191 32.71 7.42 -4.43
N SER A 192 33.43 6.97 -3.39
CA SER A 192 34.87 7.16 -3.33
C SER A 192 35.44 6.42 -4.53
N GLY A 193 36.13 7.16 -5.37
CA GLY A 193 36.65 6.86 -6.67
C GLY A 193 36.92 5.39 -6.98
N LYS A 194 36.54 5.01 -8.18
CA LYS A 194 37.11 3.85 -8.86
C LYS A 194 38.61 3.88 -8.65
N LEU A 195 39.12 2.92 -7.90
CA LEU A 195 40.55 2.57 -8.01
C LEU A 195 40.76 2.07 -9.43
N SER A 196 41.57 2.83 -10.13
CA SER A 196 42.14 2.51 -11.44
C SER A 196 42.86 1.17 -11.42
#